data_5f73e8eb8bce9bc3d2d152fefead963d
#
_entry.id   5f73e8eb8bce9bc3d2d152fefead963d
#
_cell.length_a   1.000
_cell.length_b   1.000
_cell.length_c   1.000
_cell.angle_alpha   90.00
_cell.angle_beta   90.00
_cell.angle_gamma   90.00
#
_symmetry.space_group_name_H-M   'P 1'
#
loop_
_entity.id
_entity.type
_entity.pdbx_description
1 polymer ?
#
loop_
_entity_poly.entity_id
_entity_poly.type
_entity_poly.pdbx_seq_one_letter_code
_entity_poly.pdbx_strand_id
1 'polypeptide(L)'
;VNTGRRADTVYVESIDGLAGREFSQKRVVLASDDYPEDLTCHVRDPKVWRDADGRYHMVLGARRRVDGPHIESHFCAMHGEGAGRDVGEILVYGSADMLSWELESRVSTPERFGFMWECPGYLELEADGGAPAKWLSFSPQGLEGGRWDRGNVYAAGYMPVTGDITGGDGAYELGEFR
;
A
#
# COMPACT_ATOMS: atom_id res chain seq x y z
N VAL A 1 22.43 2.58 10.69
CA VAL A 1 22.10 3.91 11.18
C VAL A 1 20.90 4.40 10.39
N ASN A 2 19.78 4.57 11.08
CA ASN A 2 18.58 5.12 10.47
C ASN A 2 18.89 6.58 10.14
N THR A 3 19.00 6.89 8.90
CA THR A 3 19.43 8.14 8.36
C THR A 3 18.34 9.21 8.46
N GLY A 4 17.32 8.99 9.24
CA GLY A 4 16.36 10.01 9.67
C GLY A 4 15.05 10.07 8.92
N ARG A 5 14.83 9.27 7.85
CA ARG A 5 13.50 9.18 7.25
C ARG A 5 12.66 8.16 7.98
N ARG A 6 11.51 8.59 8.48
CA ARG A 6 10.48 7.75 9.08
C ARG A 6 9.24 7.74 8.19
N ALA A 7 8.51 6.64 8.21
CA ALA A 7 7.26 6.46 7.47
C ALA A 7 6.13 6.12 8.47
N ASP A 8 5.91 7.01 9.42
CA ASP A 8 4.87 6.80 10.43
C ASP A 8 3.49 7.08 9.83
N THR A 9 2.52 6.19 10.08
CA THR A 9 1.11 6.42 9.78
C THR A 9 0.46 7.10 10.97
N VAL A 10 -0.22 8.22 10.71
CA VAL A 10 -0.77 9.11 11.74
C VAL A 10 -2.28 9.22 11.60
N TYR A 11 -2.97 9.10 12.71
CA TYR A 11 -4.40 9.37 12.85
C TYR A 11 -4.64 10.79 13.33
N VAL A 12 -5.63 11.46 12.75
CA VAL A 12 -6.13 12.76 13.19
C VAL A 12 -7.63 12.86 12.85
N GLU A 13 -8.40 13.46 13.73
CA GLU A 13 -9.85 13.69 13.54
C GLU A 13 -10.14 15.16 13.30
N SER A 14 -11.11 15.45 12.44
CA SER A 14 -11.75 16.75 12.39
C SER A 14 -12.72 16.88 13.57
N ILE A 15 -12.48 17.81 14.48
CA ILE A 15 -13.31 18.01 15.68
C ILE A 15 -14.49 18.97 15.42
N ASP A 16 -14.46 19.69 14.29
CA ASP A 16 -15.55 20.56 13.82
C ASP A 16 -16.39 19.89 12.72
N GLY A 17 -16.36 18.55 12.66
CA GLY A 17 -17.10 17.73 11.71
C GLY A 17 -16.67 17.98 10.26
N LEU A 18 -17.61 18.18 9.36
CA LEU A 18 -17.33 18.36 7.93
C LEU A 18 -16.68 19.70 7.58
N ALA A 19 -16.58 20.64 8.53
CA ALA A 19 -15.91 21.91 8.26
C ALA A 19 -14.41 21.78 8.06
N GLY A 20 -13.78 20.77 8.69
CA GLY A 20 -12.37 20.39 8.46
C GLY A 20 -11.36 21.50 8.75
N ARG A 21 -11.64 22.37 9.71
CA ARG A 21 -10.77 23.51 10.09
C ARG A 21 -10.07 23.30 11.42
N GLU A 22 -10.64 22.48 12.28
CA GLU A 22 -10.10 22.15 13.60
C GLU A 22 -9.86 20.65 13.68
N PHE A 23 -8.67 20.27 14.16
CA PHE A 23 -8.25 18.88 14.20
C PHE A 23 -7.78 18.49 15.60
N SER A 24 -7.97 17.21 15.94
CA SER A 24 -7.41 16.60 17.14
C SER A 24 -5.89 16.63 17.12
N GLN A 25 -5.27 16.30 18.26
CA GLN A 25 -3.83 16.03 18.28
C GLN A 25 -3.51 14.80 17.42
N LYS A 26 -2.40 14.86 16.69
CA LYS A 26 -1.87 13.75 15.92
C LYS A 26 -1.52 12.57 16.83
N ARG A 27 -1.93 11.38 16.43
CA ARG A 27 -1.59 10.13 17.09
C ARG A 27 -0.92 9.20 16.08
N VAL A 28 0.30 8.74 16.35
CA VAL A 28 0.96 7.70 15.56
C VAL A 28 0.22 6.39 15.83
N VAL A 29 -0.27 5.76 14.80
CA VAL A 29 -1.00 4.48 14.84
C VAL A 29 -0.19 3.31 14.29
N LEU A 30 0.78 3.58 13.43
CA LEU A 30 1.84 2.66 13.04
C LEU A 30 3.13 3.47 12.94
N ALA A 31 4.10 3.17 13.76
CA ALA A 31 5.43 3.76 13.67
C ALA A 31 6.28 3.01 12.63
N SER A 32 7.35 3.62 12.15
CA SER A 32 8.27 3.00 11.20
C SER A 32 8.82 1.65 11.67
N ASP A 33 8.94 1.47 12.97
CA ASP A 33 9.49 0.26 13.56
C ASP A 33 8.42 -0.86 13.74
N ASP A 34 7.14 -0.54 13.49
CA ASP A 34 6.02 -1.49 13.54
C ASP A 34 5.81 -2.21 12.20
N TYR A 35 6.42 -1.73 11.13
CA TYR A 35 6.33 -2.38 9.82
C TYR A 35 7.26 -3.60 9.71
N PRO A 36 6.97 -4.56 8.82
CA PRO A 36 7.86 -5.67 8.54
C PRO A 36 9.32 -5.24 8.25
N GLU A 37 10.28 -5.96 8.83
CA GLU A 37 11.72 -5.61 8.80
C GLU A 37 12.32 -5.62 7.39
N ASP A 38 11.72 -6.36 6.46
CA ASP A 38 12.16 -6.44 5.06
C ASP A 38 11.70 -5.24 4.21
N LEU A 39 10.94 -4.32 4.78
CA LEU A 39 10.55 -3.10 4.09
C LEU A 39 11.65 -2.04 4.13
N THR A 40 11.58 -1.16 3.15
CA THR A 40 12.35 0.08 3.15
C THR A 40 11.59 1.17 3.91
N CYS A 41 12.15 2.37 4.02
CA CYS A 41 11.42 3.54 4.54
C CYS A 41 10.31 4.07 3.62
N HIS A 42 10.00 3.37 2.53
CA HIS A 42 8.92 3.71 1.62
C HIS A 42 7.68 2.89 1.94
N VAL A 43 6.94 3.35 2.95
CA VAL A 43 5.58 2.91 3.28
C VAL A 43 4.73 4.16 3.33
N ARG A 44 3.63 4.25 2.57
CA ARG A 44 2.85 5.48 2.43
C ARG A 44 1.47 5.28 1.81
N ASP A 45 0.74 6.40 1.70
CA ASP A 45 -0.53 6.54 1.01
C ASP A 45 -1.64 5.66 1.61
N PRO A 46 -1.95 5.80 2.92
CA PRO A 46 -2.98 5.02 3.57
C PRO A 46 -4.35 5.28 2.94
N LYS A 47 -5.07 4.21 2.62
CA LYS A 47 -6.48 4.25 2.25
C LYS A 47 -7.26 3.33 3.17
N VAL A 48 -8.25 3.90 3.85
CA VAL A 48 -9.07 3.19 4.84
C VAL A 48 -10.48 2.99 4.30
N TRP A 49 -11.07 1.82 4.58
CA TRP A 49 -12.49 1.55 4.39
C TRP A 49 -13.04 0.79 5.59
N ARG A 50 -14.33 0.68 5.68
CA ARG A 50 -15.04 -0.09 6.68
C ARG A 50 -15.85 -1.16 5.99
N ASP A 51 -15.75 -2.41 6.43
CA ASP A 51 -16.51 -3.50 5.90
C ASP A 51 -17.96 -3.56 6.45
N ALA A 52 -18.74 -4.52 5.97
CA ALA A 52 -20.14 -4.68 6.38
C ALA A 52 -20.28 -5.09 7.86
N ASP A 53 -19.28 -5.76 8.43
CA ASP A 53 -19.24 -6.18 9.83
C ASP A 53 -18.78 -5.07 10.76
N GLY A 54 -18.36 -3.94 10.18
CA GLY A 54 -17.97 -2.73 10.90
C GLY A 54 -16.49 -2.68 11.27
N ARG A 55 -15.68 -3.64 10.82
CA ARG A 55 -14.23 -3.64 10.96
C ARG A 55 -13.61 -2.63 9.97
N TYR A 56 -12.58 -1.95 10.40
CA TYR A 56 -11.80 -1.06 9.54
C TYR A 56 -10.64 -1.82 8.92
N HIS A 57 -10.38 -1.54 7.65
CA HIS A 57 -9.23 -2.04 6.91
C HIS A 57 -8.47 -0.87 6.32
N MET A 58 -7.15 -1.04 6.18
CA MET A 58 -6.28 -0.03 5.60
C MET A 58 -5.30 -0.69 4.63
N VAL A 59 -5.17 -0.14 3.44
CA VAL A 59 -4.08 -0.48 2.53
C VAL A 59 -3.02 0.61 2.56
N LEU A 60 -1.74 0.19 2.54
CA LEU A 60 -0.57 1.04 2.44
C LEU A 60 0.31 0.56 1.29
N GLY A 61 0.75 1.48 0.44
CA GLY A 61 1.77 1.18 -0.55
C GLY A 61 3.13 1.01 0.10
N ALA A 62 3.87 -0.01 -0.33
CA ALA A 62 5.16 -0.37 0.25
C ALA A 62 6.20 -0.76 -0.80
N ARG A 63 7.47 -0.65 -0.40
CA ARG A 63 8.63 -1.13 -1.14
C ARG A 63 9.40 -2.12 -0.30
N ARG A 64 9.43 -3.37 -0.75
CA ARG A 64 10.11 -4.48 -0.10
C ARG A 64 11.46 -4.75 -0.71
N ARG A 65 12.45 -5.00 0.14
CA ARG A 65 13.78 -5.49 -0.27
C ARG A 65 13.72 -6.98 -0.58
N VAL A 66 14.34 -7.37 -1.68
CA VAL A 66 14.39 -8.79 -2.06
C VAL A 66 15.75 -9.41 -1.76
N ASP A 67 16.85 -8.63 -1.87
CA ASP A 67 18.21 -9.10 -1.60
C ASP A 67 19.15 -7.96 -1.21
N GLY A 68 20.13 -8.30 -0.38
CA GLY A 68 21.31 -7.50 -0.13
C GLY A 68 21.32 -6.72 1.18
N PRO A 69 22.52 -6.26 1.60
CA PRO A 69 22.66 -5.49 2.81
C PRO A 69 21.83 -4.23 2.72
N HIS A 70 21.34 -3.77 3.86
CA HIS A 70 20.79 -2.46 4.04
C HIS A 70 21.73 -1.42 3.44
N ILE A 71 21.47 -1.01 2.22
CA ILE A 71 22.03 0.25 1.76
C ILE A 71 21.20 1.31 2.44
N GLU A 72 21.72 1.78 3.54
CA GLU A 72 21.20 2.89 4.33
C GLU A 72 21.30 4.22 3.55
N SER A 73 21.10 4.21 2.28
CA SER A 73 21.04 5.47 1.57
C SER A 73 19.63 6.02 1.68
N HIS A 74 19.54 7.20 2.27
CA HIS A 74 18.40 8.09 2.35
C HIS A 74 17.70 8.35 1.09
N PHE A 75 18.39 8.27 0.07
CA PHE A 75 17.92 8.03 -1.23
C PHE A 75 17.82 6.52 -1.38
N CYS A 76 16.71 5.96 -0.94
CA CYS A 76 16.16 4.86 -1.69
C CYS A 76 16.10 5.40 -3.10
N ALA A 77 17.23 5.33 -3.78
CA ALA A 77 17.41 6.01 -5.03
C ALA A 77 16.30 5.51 -5.93
N MET A 78 15.43 6.42 -6.33
CA MET A 78 14.47 6.10 -7.39
C MET A 78 15.22 5.56 -8.63
N HIS A 79 16.55 5.64 -8.63
CA HIS A 79 17.44 5.34 -9.74
C HIS A 79 18.79 4.75 -9.34
N GLY A 80 18.97 4.16 -8.15
CA GLY A 80 20.26 3.61 -7.70
C GLY A 80 20.40 2.09 -7.86
N GLU A 81 21.63 1.61 -7.80
CA GLU A 81 21.96 0.19 -7.71
C GLU A 81 21.22 -0.42 -6.52
N GLY A 82 20.33 -1.36 -6.74
CA GLY A 82 19.45 -1.95 -5.72
C GLY A 82 17.97 -1.67 -5.97
N ALA A 83 17.59 -0.51 -6.52
CA ALA A 83 16.22 -0.24 -6.93
C ALA A 83 15.69 -1.29 -7.93
N GLY A 84 16.58 -1.86 -8.75
CA GLY A 84 16.25 -2.88 -9.73
C GLY A 84 15.84 -4.23 -9.15
N ARG A 85 16.04 -4.49 -7.84
CA ARG A 85 15.67 -5.75 -7.21
C ARG A 85 14.50 -5.64 -6.24
N ASP A 86 14.24 -4.47 -5.69
CA ASP A 86 13.13 -4.25 -4.77
C ASP A 86 11.78 -4.47 -5.46
N VAL A 87 10.79 -4.83 -4.68
CA VAL A 87 9.44 -5.17 -5.16
C VAL A 87 8.42 -4.24 -4.53
N GLY A 88 7.51 -3.74 -5.36
CA GLY A 88 6.32 -3.05 -4.89
C GLY A 88 5.31 -4.04 -4.32
N GLU A 89 4.69 -3.67 -3.21
CA GLU A 89 3.61 -4.43 -2.60
C GLU A 89 2.64 -3.51 -1.86
N ILE A 90 1.53 -4.06 -1.43
CA ILE A 90 0.56 -3.40 -0.57
C ILE A 90 0.43 -4.16 0.74
N LEU A 91 0.54 -3.44 1.84
CA LEU A 91 0.23 -3.95 3.17
C LEU A 91 -1.25 -3.76 3.45
N VAL A 92 -1.90 -4.78 3.98
CA VAL A 92 -3.30 -4.74 4.39
C VAL A 92 -3.36 -4.89 5.91
N TYR A 93 -3.92 -3.91 6.57
CA TYR A 93 -4.11 -3.89 8.01
C TYR A 93 -5.58 -3.89 8.38
N GLY A 94 -5.92 -4.54 9.49
CA GLY A 94 -7.24 -4.53 10.08
C GLY A 94 -7.27 -3.86 11.45
N SER A 95 -8.41 -3.23 11.80
CA SER A 95 -8.62 -2.55 13.06
C SER A 95 -10.09 -2.57 13.48
N ALA A 96 -10.33 -2.63 14.78
CA ALA A 96 -11.67 -2.44 15.34
C ALA A 96 -11.98 -0.97 15.66
N ASP A 97 -10.96 -0.12 15.82
CA ASP A 97 -11.08 1.21 16.42
C ASP A 97 -10.33 2.32 15.66
N MET A 98 -9.66 2.01 14.55
CA MET A 98 -8.77 2.89 13.78
C MET A 98 -7.50 3.35 14.53
N LEU A 99 -7.26 2.88 15.73
CA LEU A 99 -6.15 3.27 16.59
C LEU A 99 -5.13 2.16 16.78
N SER A 100 -5.60 0.91 16.76
CA SER A 100 -4.78 -0.30 16.88
C SER A 100 -4.91 -1.10 15.59
N TRP A 101 -3.81 -1.31 14.88
CA TRP A 101 -3.79 -1.94 13.57
C TRP A 101 -2.96 -3.23 13.60
N GLU A 102 -3.50 -4.28 13.01
CA GLU A 102 -2.85 -5.58 12.85
C GLU A 102 -2.64 -5.88 11.37
N LEU A 103 -1.44 -6.32 11.00
CA LEU A 103 -1.15 -6.73 9.63
C LEU A 103 -1.94 -8.01 9.31
N GLU A 104 -2.82 -7.95 8.33
CA GLU A 104 -3.66 -9.07 7.89
C GLU A 104 -3.04 -9.80 6.70
N SER A 105 -2.53 -9.07 5.72
CA SER A 105 -1.88 -9.66 4.55
C SER A 105 -0.92 -8.71 3.86
N ARG A 106 -0.11 -9.29 2.97
CA ARG A 106 0.80 -8.58 2.06
C ARG A 106 0.43 -8.94 0.63
N VAL A 107 0.02 -7.95 -0.14
CA VAL A 107 -0.46 -8.13 -1.51
C VAL A 107 0.65 -7.80 -2.49
N SER A 108 1.06 -8.78 -3.29
CA SER A 108 2.06 -8.64 -4.34
C SER A 108 1.74 -9.55 -5.53
N THR A 109 2.45 -9.37 -6.63
CA THR A 109 2.38 -10.25 -7.79
C THR A 109 3.49 -11.32 -7.72
N PRO A 110 3.29 -12.53 -8.30
CA PRO A 110 4.33 -13.56 -8.38
C PRO A 110 5.58 -13.08 -9.10
N GLU A 111 5.39 -12.30 -10.14
CA GLU A 111 6.46 -11.66 -10.89
C GLU A 111 6.63 -10.22 -10.41
N ARG A 112 7.85 -9.71 -10.55
CA ARG A 112 8.15 -8.33 -10.17
C ARG A 112 7.34 -7.36 -11.03
N PHE A 113 6.51 -6.53 -10.38
CA PHE A 113 5.74 -5.49 -11.03
C PHE A 113 6.09 -4.10 -10.45
N GLY A 114 7.27 -3.61 -10.83
CA GLY A 114 7.84 -2.39 -10.26
C GLY A 114 8.48 -2.59 -8.89
N PHE A 115 9.11 -1.54 -8.37
CA PHE A 115 9.79 -1.57 -7.08
C PHE A 115 9.02 -0.91 -5.93
N MET A 116 7.96 -0.18 -6.23
CA MET A 116 7.08 0.51 -5.28
C MET A 116 5.68 0.61 -5.87
N TRP A 117 4.66 0.38 -5.05
CA TRP A 117 3.28 0.63 -5.42
C TRP A 117 2.75 1.81 -4.59
N GLU A 118 2.38 2.89 -5.26
CA GLU A 118 1.90 4.11 -4.64
C GLU A 118 0.39 4.26 -4.75
N CYS A 119 -0.17 5.09 -3.87
CA CYS A 119 -1.59 5.46 -3.89
C CYS A 119 -2.55 4.24 -4.00
N PRO A 120 -2.38 3.20 -3.16
CA PRO A 120 -3.24 2.04 -3.25
C PRO A 120 -4.69 2.39 -2.92
N GLY A 121 -5.62 1.67 -3.54
CA GLY A 121 -7.04 1.73 -3.23
C GLY A 121 -7.67 0.37 -3.45
N TYR A 122 -8.52 -0.05 -2.52
CA TYR A 122 -9.36 -1.24 -2.67
C TYR A 122 -10.80 -0.81 -2.89
N LEU A 123 -11.44 -1.38 -3.90
CA LEU A 123 -12.78 -1.02 -4.34
C LEU A 123 -13.61 -2.28 -4.52
N GLU A 124 -14.81 -2.28 -3.96
CA GLU A 124 -15.87 -3.22 -4.28
C GLU A 124 -16.95 -2.48 -5.04
N LEU A 125 -17.22 -2.88 -6.26
CA LEU A 125 -18.21 -2.25 -7.12
C LEU A 125 -19.35 -3.23 -7.37
N GLU A 126 -20.57 -2.74 -7.20
CA GLU A 126 -21.75 -3.50 -7.60
C GLU A 126 -21.73 -3.74 -9.11
N ALA A 127 -21.92 -4.98 -9.53
CA ALA A 127 -22.09 -5.32 -10.94
C ALA A 127 -23.58 -5.54 -11.20
N ASP A 128 -24.07 -5.10 -12.36
CA ASP A 128 -25.46 -5.28 -12.78
C ASP A 128 -25.82 -6.77 -12.79
N GLY A 129 -26.53 -7.19 -11.72
CA GLY A 129 -27.05 -8.55 -11.57
C GLY A 129 -26.02 -9.66 -11.24
N GLY A 130 -24.81 -9.28 -10.82
CA GLY A 130 -23.73 -10.21 -10.46
C GLY A 130 -23.18 -10.02 -9.05
N ALA A 131 -22.22 -10.84 -8.66
CA ALA A 131 -21.43 -10.62 -7.46
C ALA A 131 -20.61 -9.33 -7.57
N PRO A 132 -20.37 -8.61 -6.46
CA PRO A 132 -19.52 -7.42 -6.48
C PRO A 132 -18.16 -7.71 -7.10
N ALA A 133 -17.72 -6.83 -8.00
CA ALA A 133 -16.39 -6.90 -8.58
C ALA A 133 -15.40 -6.17 -7.66
N LYS A 134 -14.30 -6.84 -7.32
CA LYS A 134 -13.25 -6.30 -6.45
C LYS A 134 -12.05 -5.85 -7.28
N TRP A 135 -11.52 -4.71 -6.94
CA TRP A 135 -10.42 -4.08 -7.66
C TRP A 135 -9.39 -3.49 -6.71
N LEU A 136 -8.13 -3.70 -7.05
CA LEU A 136 -7.00 -3.05 -6.41
C LEU A 136 -6.44 -2.01 -7.38
N SER A 137 -6.47 -0.73 -7.00
CA SER A 137 -5.85 0.35 -7.76
C SER A 137 -4.52 0.74 -7.16
N PHE A 138 -3.54 1.09 -7.98
CA PHE A 138 -2.26 1.63 -7.52
C PHE A 138 -1.44 2.21 -8.69
N SER A 139 -0.36 2.88 -8.33
CA SER A 139 0.60 3.44 -9.28
C SER A 139 1.96 2.75 -9.08
N PRO A 140 2.31 1.75 -9.94
CA PRO A 140 3.59 1.07 -9.85
C PRO A 140 4.72 1.95 -10.36
N GLN A 141 5.84 1.98 -9.62
CA GLN A 141 7.08 2.63 -10.04
C GLN A 141 8.10 1.61 -10.55
N GLY A 142 8.83 1.98 -11.60
CA GLY A 142 9.93 1.18 -12.15
C GLY A 142 9.45 -0.09 -12.85
N LEU A 143 8.41 0.01 -13.66
CA LEU A 143 8.00 -1.06 -14.56
C LEU A 143 9.12 -1.33 -15.57
N GLU A 144 9.33 -2.61 -15.90
CA GLU A 144 10.23 -3.01 -16.97
C GLU A 144 9.70 -2.55 -18.31
N GLY A 145 10.62 -2.32 -19.28
CA GLY A 145 10.28 -1.81 -20.61
C GLY A 145 10.31 -0.29 -20.70
N GLY A 146 10.48 0.37 -19.59
CA GLY A 146 10.76 1.78 -19.52
C GLY A 146 9.55 2.69 -19.41
N ARG A 147 9.86 3.94 -19.41
CA ARG A 147 9.00 5.08 -19.11
C ARG A 147 7.72 5.16 -19.95
N TRP A 148 7.72 4.56 -21.13
CA TRP A 148 6.68 4.76 -22.13
C TRP A 148 5.87 3.50 -22.48
N ASP A 149 6.16 2.37 -21.86
CA ASP A 149 5.47 1.12 -22.18
C ASP A 149 3.95 1.19 -22.04
N ARG A 150 3.50 2.05 -21.14
CA ARG A 150 2.08 2.30 -20.94
C ARG A 150 1.68 3.72 -21.37
N GLY A 151 2.48 4.36 -22.21
CA GLY A 151 2.19 5.66 -22.77
C GLY A 151 2.32 6.84 -21.81
N ASN A 152 2.81 6.61 -20.57
CA ASN A 152 2.91 7.66 -19.56
C ASN A 152 4.16 7.50 -18.69
N VAL A 153 4.58 8.62 -18.07
CA VAL A 153 5.69 8.67 -17.10
C VAL A 153 5.35 7.93 -15.81
N TYR A 154 4.09 8.00 -15.40
CA TYR A 154 3.50 7.27 -14.31
C TYR A 154 2.37 6.42 -14.85
N ALA A 155 2.41 5.14 -14.55
CA ALA A 155 1.26 4.28 -14.75
C ALA A 155 0.40 4.35 -13.48
N ALA A 156 -0.90 4.54 -13.66
CA ALA A 156 -1.90 4.29 -12.64
C ALA A 156 -2.94 3.37 -13.25
N GLY A 157 -3.34 2.34 -12.54
CA GLY A 157 -4.29 1.37 -13.09
C GLY A 157 -4.89 0.47 -12.02
N TYR A 158 -5.48 -0.61 -12.47
CA TYR A 158 -6.27 -1.52 -11.66
C TYR A 158 -5.90 -2.96 -11.93
N MET A 159 -5.95 -3.80 -10.89
CA MET A 159 -5.96 -5.25 -11.01
C MET A 159 -7.27 -5.79 -10.46
N PRO A 160 -8.00 -6.66 -11.20
CA PRO A 160 -9.13 -7.39 -10.64
C PRO A 160 -8.64 -8.27 -9.49
N VAL A 161 -9.43 -8.37 -8.44
CA VAL A 161 -9.16 -9.22 -7.28
C VAL A 161 -10.19 -10.33 -7.21
N THR A 162 -9.73 -11.58 -7.15
CA THR A 162 -10.54 -12.74 -6.79
C THR A 162 -10.15 -13.17 -5.39
N GLY A 163 -11.13 -13.55 -4.58
CA GLY A 163 -10.90 -13.89 -3.18
C GLY A 163 -10.96 -12.69 -2.25
N ASP A 164 -10.10 -12.66 -1.23
CA ASP A 164 -10.13 -11.66 -0.17
C ASP A 164 -8.72 -11.23 0.24
N ILE A 165 -8.38 -9.96 0.03
CA ILE A 165 -7.09 -9.41 0.43
C ILE A 165 -6.93 -9.26 1.95
N THR A 166 -8.02 -9.35 2.72
CA THR A 166 -8.00 -9.29 4.19
C THR A 166 -7.91 -10.68 4.82
N GLY A 167 -8.04 -11.74 4.02
CA GLY A 167 -8.07 -13.13 4.47
C GLY A 167 -6.70 -13.76 4.75
N GLY A 168 -5.62 -12.99 4.68
CA GLY A 168 -4.25 -13.47 4.83
C GLY A 168 -3.55 -13.71 3.50
N ASP A 169 -2.24 -14.02 3.60
CA ASP A 169 -1.42 -14.27 2.42
C ASP A 169 -1.95 -15.47 1.62
N GLY A 170 -2.15 -15.27 0.32
CA GLY A 170 -2.64 -16.32 -0.57
C GLY A 170 -4.16 -16.52 -0.59
N ALA A 171 -4.93 -15.76 0.17
CA ALA A 171 -6.40 -15.79 0.12
C ALA A 171 -6.98 -15.01 -1.06
N TYR A 172 -6.15 -14.47 -1.93
CA TYR A 172 -6.51 -13.66 -3.08
C TYR A 172 -5.70 -14.04 -4.32
N GLU A 173 -6.24 -13.68 -5.47
CA GLU A 173 -5.54 -13.70 -6.76
C GLU A 173 -5.70 -12.33 -7.43
N LEU A 174 -4.63 -11.83 -8.05
CA LEU A 174 -4.66 -10.61 -8.85
C LEU A 174 -4.72 -10.94 -10.33
N GLY A 175 -5.64 -10.28 -11.02
CA GLY A 175 -5.70 -10.35 -12.48
C GLY A 175 -4.71 -9.40 -13.15
N GLU A 176 -4.85 -9.26 -14.46
CA GLU A 176 -3.96 -8.41 -15.27
C GLU A 176 -4.15 -6.93 -14.94
N PHE A 177 -3.04 -6.19 -14.87
CA PHE A 177 -3.03 -4.73 -14.69
C PHE A 177 -3.57 -4.02 -15.95
N ARG A 178 -4.51 -3.12 -15.75
CA ARG A 178 -5.19 -2.35 -16.80
C ARG A 178 -5.15 -0.87 -16.57
#